data_39a9558eb6bdc53d84e02c6b322452c2
#
_entry.id   39a9558eb6bdc53d84e02c6b322452c2
#
_cell.length_a   1.000
_cell.length_b   1.000
_cell.length_c   1.000
_cell.angle_alpha   90.00
_cell.angle_beta   90.00
_cell.angle_gamma   90.00
#
_symmetry.space_group_name_H-M   'P 1'
#
loop_
_entity.id
_entity.type
_entity.pdbx_description
1 polymer ?
#
loop_
_entity_poly.entity_id
_entity_poly.type
_entity_poly.pdbx_seq_one_letter_code
_entity_poly.pdbx_strand_id
1 'polypeptide(L)'
;MEFNKDLIAASSTPIVLAILAEHDSYGYAILQRVRELSGGHMEWTDGMLYPVLHRLERLGHIKARWVVSENGRKRKYYRITPQGRDQLAEDRRQWQAVDATLRNVWRSVASAGARTPVAFAFVTPGA
;
A
#
# COMPACT_ATOMS: atom_id res chain seq x y z
N MET A 1 -2.54 6.10 -15.89
CA MET A 1 -1.35 5.32 -15.48
C MET A 1 -1.80 4.05 -14.79
N GLU A 2 -1.37 2.92 -15.26
CA GLU A 2 -1.62 1.65 -14.58
C GLU A 2 -0.49 1.36 -13.60
N PHE A 3 -0.87 1.00 -12.37
CA PHE A 3 0.11 0.59 -11.37
C PHE A 3 0.59 -0.83 -11.62
N ASN A 4 1.86 -1.07 -11.40
CA ASN A 4 2.45 -2.40 -11.44
C ASN A 4 1.79 -3.28 -10.36
N LYS A 5 1.47 -4.52 -10.71
CA LYS A 5 0.82 -5.48 -9.79
C LYS A 5 1.62 -5.72 -8.51
N ASP A 6 2.95 -5.73 -8.61
CA ASP A 6 3.82 -5.95 -7.46
C ASP A 6 3.77 -4.76 -6.50
N LEU A 7 3.70 -3.54 -7.03
CA LEU A 7 3.54 -2.33 -6.22
C LEU A 7 2.20 -2.34 -5.47
N ILE A 8 1.13 -2.72 -6.16
CA ILE A 8 -0.20 -2.83 -5.55
C ILE A 8 -0.18 -3.90 -4.46
N ALA A 9 0.37 -5.07 -4.76
CA ALA A 9 0.43 -6.17 -3.79
C ALA A 9 1.22 -5.77 -2.54
N ALA A 10 2.37 -5.13 -2.71
CA ALA A 10 3.21 -4.70 -1.60
C ALA A 10 2.57 -3.60 -0.76
N SER A 11 1.85 -2.67 -1.40
CA SER A 11 1.26 -1.51 -0.72
C SER A 11 -0.14 -1.75 -0.17
N SER A 12 -0.81 -2.82 -0.56
CA SER A 12 -2.22 -3.06 -0.20
C SER A 12 -2.44 -3.18 1.31
N THR A 13 -1.57 -3.89 2.01
CA THR A 13 -1.68 -4.06 3.46
C THR A 13 -1.56 -2.74 4.22
N PRO A 14 -0.51 -1.93 4.05
CA PRO A 14 -0.43 -0.65 4.74
C PRO A 14 -1.54 0.31 4.34
N ILE A 15 -2.00 0.29 3.10
CA ILE A 15 -3.13 1.14 2.67
C ILE A 15 -4.40 0.78 3.43
N VAL A 16 -4.76 -0.49 3.50
CA VAL A 16 -5.97 -0.93 4.23
C VAL A 16 -5.86 -0.63 5.72
N LEU A 17 -4.72 -0.93 6.33
CA LEU A 17 -4.51 -0.64 7.75
C LEU A 17 -4.60 0.86 8.04
N ALA A 18 -4.03 1.70 7.19
CA ALA A 18 -4.08 3.15 7.34
C ALA A 18 -5.51 3.69 7.24
N ILE A 19 -6.28 3.18 6.29
CA ILE A 19 -7.69 3.57 6.13
C ILE A 19 -8.48 3.18 7.38
N LEU A 20 -8.29 1.98 7.90
CA LEU A 20 -8.96 1.53 9.12
C LEU A 20 -8.47 2.25 10.37
N ALA A 21 -7.26 2.81 10.35
CA ALA A 21 -6.77 3.68 11.43
C ALA A 21 -7.48 5.03 11.46
N GLU A 22 -8.06 5.49 10.34
CA GLU A 22 -8.88 6.69 10.31
C GLU A 22 -10.19 6.49 11.10
N HIS A 23 -10.88 5.38 10.84
CA HIS A 23 -12.10 4.94 11.51
C HIS A 23 -12.49 3.55 11.01
N ASP A 24 -13.41 2.90 11.71
CA ASP A 24 -13.98 1.63 11.26
C ASP A 24 -14.64 1.83 9.89
N SER A 25 -14.56 0.82 9.03
CA SER A 25 -15.06 0.94 7.68
C SER A 25 -15.49 -0.43 7.13
N TYR A 26 -16.18 -0.42 6.01
CA TYR A 26 -16.65 -1.60 5.31
C TYR A 26 -16.14 -1.60 3.87
N GLY A 27 -16.24 -2.76 3.19
CA GLY A 27 -15.58 -2.99 1.90
C GLY A 27 -15.78 -1.87 0.89
N TYR A 28 -17.02 -1.48 0.63
CA TYR A 28 -17.30 -0.42 -0.36
C TYR A 28 -16.66 0.92 0.03
N ALA A 29 -16.76 1.31 1.30
CA ALA A 29 -16.18 2.56 1.78
C ALA A 29 -14.66 2.53 1.71
N ILE A 30 -14.04 1.38 1.98
CA ILE A 30 -12.59 1.20 1.83
C ILE A 30 -12.18 1.42 0.37
N LEU A 31 -12.89 0.82 -0.59
CA LEU A 31 -12.63 1.00 -2.02
C LEU A 31 -12.74 2.46 -2.43
N GLN A 32 -13.76 3.16 -1.96
CA GLN A 32 -13.95 4.59 -2.22
C GLN A 32 -12.79 5.41 -1.65
N ARG A 33 -12.35 5.07 -0.45
CA ARG A 33 -11.26 5.79 0.22
C ARG A 33 -9.92 5.61 -0.50
N VAL A 34 -9.63 4.40 -0.99
CA VAL A 34 -8.46 4.16 -1.83
C VAL A 34 -8.48 5.05 -3.06
N ARG A 35 -9.63 5.13 -3.72
CA ARG A 35 -9.81 5.98 -4.89
C ARG A 35 -9.56 7.45 -4.56
N GLU A 36 -10.13 7.95 -3.47
CA GLU A 36 -9.94 9.34 -3.03
C GLU A 36 -8.47 9.63 -2.71
N LEU A 37 -7.84 8.79 -1.89
CA LEU A 37 -6.47 9.01 -1.45
C LEU A 37 -5.44 8.91 -2.58
N SER A 38 -5.76 8.15 -3.63
CA SER A 38 -4.89 8.03 -4.80
C SER A 38 -5.17 9.09 -5.88
N GLY A 39 -6.09 10.01 -5.63
CA GLY A 39 -6.51 10.99 -6.63
C GLY A 39 -7.16 10.34 -7.84
N GLY A 40 -7.83 9.22 -7.66
CA GLY A 40 -8.48 8.46 -8.73
C GLY A 40 -7.56 7.53 -9.50
N HIS A 41 -6.26 7.48 -9.18
CA HIS A 41 -5.31 6.63 -9.88
C HIS A 41 -5.40 5.15 -9.52
N MET A 42 -5.86 4.83 -8.32
CA MET A 42 -6.05 3.45 -7.87
C MET A 42 -7.53 3.10 -7.82
N GLU A 43 -7.94 2.18 -8.65
CA GLU A 43 -9.29 1.62 -8.65
C GLU A 43 -9.20 0.14 -8.29
N TRP A 44 -9.40 -0.16 -7.02
CA TRP A 44 -9.41 -1.54 -6.54
C TRP A 44 -10.80 -2.15 -6.74
N THR A 45 -10.80 -3.44 -6.96
CA THR A 45 -12.02 -4.25 -7.02
C THR A 45 -12.20 -5.03 -5.72
N ASP A 46 -13.40 -5.58 -5.52
CA ASP A 46 -13.67 -6.51 -4.42
C ASP A 46 -12.68 -7.68 -4.45
N GLY A 47 -12.39 -8.20 -5.63
CA GLY A 47 -11.46 -9.31 -5.81
C GLY A 47 -10.03 -9.00 -5.36
N MET A 48 -9.64 -7.73 -5.35
CA MET A 48 -8.34 -7.29 -4.83
C MET A 48 -8.39 -7.04 -3.32
N LEU A 49 -9.50 -6.50 -2.82
CA LEU A 49 -9.62 -6.08 -1.43
C LEU A 49 -9.86 -7.25 -0.47
N TYR A 50 -10.81 -8.14 -0.77
CA TYR A 50 -11.22 -9.17 0.17
C TYR A 50 -10.11 -10.15 0.57
N PRO A 51 -9.21 -10.59 -0.32
CA PRO A 51 -8.07 -11.39 0.10
C PRO A 51 -7.15 -10.69 1.11
N VAL A 52 -6.99 -9.38 0.97
CA VAL A 52 -6.20 -8.58 1.92
C VAL A 52 -6.89 -8.52 3.28
N LEU A 53 -8.20 -8.25 3.29
CA LEU A 53 -8.99 -8.21 4.52
C LEU A 53 -8.97 -9.56 5.24
N HIS A 54 -9.14 -10.67 4.52
CA HIS A 54 -9.10 -12.00 5.11
C HIS A 54 -7.74 -12.32 5.73
N ARG A 55 -6.66 -11.95 5.06
CA ARG A 55 -5.31 -12.15 5.58
C ARG A 55 -5.07 -11.33 6.84
N LEU A 56 -5.45 -10.05 6.83
CA LEU A 56 -5.28 -9.17 7.98
C LEU A 56 -6.11 -9.65 9.19
N GLU A 57 -7.31 -10.14 8.93
CA GLU A 57 -8.18 -10.71 9.97
C GLU A 57 -7.55 -11.97 10.57
N ARG A 58 -7.04 -12.85 9.72
CA ARG A 58 -6.36 -14.08 10.13
C ARG A 58 -5.11 -13.81 10.96
N LEU A 59 -4.37 -12.74 10.63
CA LEU A 59 -3.18 -12.32 11.38
C LEU A 59 -3.52 -11.58 12.68
N GLY A 60 -4.79 -11.28 12.91
CA GLY A 60 -5.21 -10.53 14.09
C GLY A 60 -4.97 -9.03 14.01
N HIS A 61 -4.68 -8.50 12.83
CA HIS A 61 -4.44 -7.07 12.63
C HIS A 61 -5.72 -6.27 12.48
N ILE A 62 -6.81 -6.91 12.11
CA ILE A 62 -8.14 -6.32 12.04
C ILE A 62 -9.16 -7.30 12.61
N LYS A 63 -10.29 -6.76 13.04
CA LYS A 63 -11.46 -7.53 13.47
C LYS A 63 -12.67 -7.11 12.65
N ALA A 64 -13.54 -8.06 12.38
CA ALA A 64 -14.79 -7.81 11.68
C ALA A 64 -15.98 -7.93 12.62
N ARG A 65 -17.01 -7.13 12.36
CA ARG A 65 -18.30 -7.24 13.02
C ARG A 65 -19.42 -6.90 12.04
N TRP A 66 -20.55 -7.54 12.23
CA TRP A 66 -21.74 -7.21 11.46
C TRP A 66 -22.51 -6.09 12.15
N VAL A 67 -22.90 -5.10 11.37
CA VAL A 67 -23.73 -3.98 11.82
C VAL A 67 -25.00 -3.97 11.00
N VAL A 68 -26.14 -3.89 11.67
CA VAL A 68 -27.45 -3.78 11.04
C VAL A 68 -27.83 -2.31 11.01
N SER A 69 -28.03 -1.76 9.82
CA SER A 69 -28.50 -0.38 9.67
C SER A 69 -30.00 -0.27 9.96
N GLU A 70 -30.50 0.95 10.13
CA GLU A 70 -31.91 1.23 10.40
C GLU A 70 -32.86 0.62 9.37
N ASN A 71 -32.44 0.50 8.13
CA ASN A 71 -33.23 -0.11 7.05
C ASN A 71 -33.07 -1.63 6.95
N GLY A 72 -32.49 -2.28 7.96
CA GLY A 72 -32.34 -3.73 8.01
C GLY A 72 -31.16 -4.29 7.21
N ARG A 73 -30.38 -3.46 6.57
CA ARG A 73 -29.18 -3.91 5.83
C ARG A 73 -28.06 -4.29 6.78
N LYS A 74 -27.50 -5.47 6.57
CA LYS A 74 -26.32 -5.93 7.28
C LYS A 74 -25.06 -5.50 6.51
N ARG A 75 -24.11 -4.88 7.21
CA ARG A 75 -22.80 -4.55 6.68
C ARG A 75 -21.72 -5.10 7.58
N LYS A 76 -20.69 -5.67 6.97
CA LYS A 76 -19.53 -6.16 7.69
C LYS A 76 -18.54 -5.02 7.83
N TYR A 77 -18.37 -4.54 9.06
CA TYR A 77 -17.40 -3.50 9.39
C TYR A 77 -16.11 -4.13 9.90
N TYR A 78 -15.02 -3.47 9.57
CA TYR A 78 -13.68 -3.86 9.99
C TYR A 78 -13.10 -2.78 10.89
N ARG A 79 -12.35 -3.21 11.89
CA ARG A 79 -11.66 -2.34 12.84
C ARG A 79 -10.21 -2.77 12.94
N ILE A 80 -9.28 -1.81 12.94
CA ILE A 80 -7.88 -2.09 13.21
C ILE A 80 -7.71 -2.45 14.70
N THR A 81 -6.90 -3.47 14.97
CA THR A 81 -6.58 -3.89 16.33
C THR A 81 -5.30 -3.20 16.83
N PRO A 82 -4.97 -3.27 18.15
CA PRO A 82 -3.68 -2.79 18.62
C PRO A 82 -2.49 -3.42 17.89
N GLN A 83 -2.56 -4.72 17.59
CA GLN A 83 -1.55 -5.41 16.79
C GLN A 83 -1.47 -4.86 15.36
N GLY A 84 -2.63 -4.53 14.78
CA GLY A 84 -2.69 -3.90 13.47
C GLY A 84 -2.06 -2.51 13.46
N ARG A 85 -2.23 -1.75 14.53
CA ARG A 85 -1.59 -0.42 14.67
C ARG A 85 -0.07 -0.54 14.77
N ASP A 86 0.43 -1.53 15.48
CA ASP A 86 1.86 -1.80 15.58
C ASP A 86 2.43 -2.19 14.21
N GLN A 87 1.71 -3.04 13.48
CA GLN A 87 2.10 -3.42 12.13
C GLN A 87 2.09 -2.23 11.17
N LEU A 88 1.08 -1.36 11.28
CA LEU A 88 1.01 -0.15 10.46
C LEU A 88 2.20 0.77 10.72
N ALA A 89 2.59 0.95 11.98
CA ALA A 89 3.74 1.76 12.34
C ALA A 89 5.04 1.19 11.74
N GLU A 90 5.19 -0.13 11.76
CA GLU A 90 6.34 -0.81 11.14
C GLU A 90 6.34 -0.65 9.61
N ASP A 91 5.21 -0.88 8.97
CA ASP A 91 5.05 -0.71 7.53
C ASP A 91 5.39 0.72 7.12
N ARG A 92 4.92 1.69 7.89
CA ARG A 92 5.19 3.11 7.63
C ARG A 92 6.69 3.41 7.67
N ARG A 93 7.40 2.88 8.68
CA ARG A 93 8.85 3.06 8.78
C ARG A 93 9.57 2.49 7.56
N GLN A 94 9.19 1.30 7.14
CA GLN A 94 9.81 0.64 5.99
C GLN A 94 9.53 1.38 4.70
N TRP A 95 8.29 1.80 4.46
CA TRP A 95 7.93 2.56 3.26
C TRP A 95 8.59 3.94 3.23
N GLN A 96 8.73 4.60 4.37
CA GLN A 96 9.45 5.86 4.46
C GLN A 96 10.93 5.68 4.10
N ALA A 97 11.54 4.59 4.54
CA ALA A 97 12.93 4.27 4.18
C ALA A 97 13.08 4.00 2.69
N VAL A 98 12.17 3.24 2.09
CA VAL A 98 12.14 2.99 0.64
C VAL A 98 11.96 4.30 -0.12
N ASP A 99 11.01 5.13 0.28
CA ASP A 99 10.75 6.42 -0.37
C ASP A 99 11.97 7.34 -0.31
N ALA A 100 12.61 7.45 0.86
CA ALA A 100 13.82 8.25 1.01
C ALA A 100 14.97 7.73 0.12
N THR A 101 15.12 6.42 0.04
CA THR A 101 16.12 5.79 -0.83
C THR A 101 15.85 6.11 -2.30
N LEU A 102 14.60 5.98 -2.73
CA LEU A 102 14.22 6.29 -4.11
C LEU A 102 14.47 7.76 -4.45
N ARG A 103 14.13 8.67 -3.54
CA ARG A 103 14.42 10.10 -3.73
C ARG A 103 15.92 10.38 -3.91
N ASN A 104 16.75 9.70 -3.14
CA ASN A 104 18.21 9.80 -3.29
C ASN A 104 18.66 9.22 -4.63
N VAL A 105 18.10 8.10 -5.06
CA VAL A 105 18.39 7.48 -6.35
C VAL A 105 18.03 8.42 -7.49
N TRP A 106 16.84 9.02 -7.45
CA TRP A 106 16.40 9.95 -8.50
C TRP A 106 17.33 11.16 -8.60
N ARG A 107 17.77 11.70 -7.47
CA ARG A 107 18.73 12.82 -7.46
C ARG A 107 20.09 12.39 -8.02
N SER A 108 20.56 11.20 -7.66
CA SER A 108 21.82 10.65 -8.17
C SER A 108 21.79 10.48 -9.68
N VAL A 109 20.67 9.94 -10.22
CA VAL A 109 20.49 9.77 -11.67
C VAL A 109 20.45 11.12 -12.38
N ALA A 110 19.75 12.10 -11.82
CA ALA A 110 19.69 13.44 -12.38
C ALA A 110 21.06 14.11 -12.44
N SER A 111 21.89 13.96 -11.38
CA SER A 111 23.24 14.47 -11.35
C SER A 111 24.16 13.74 -12.33
N ALA A 112 24.01 12.41 -12.49
CA ALA A 112 24.78 11.60 -13.43
C ALA A 112 24.49 11.99 -14.88
N GLY A 113 23.27 12.40 -15.19
CA GLY A 113 22.90 12.89 -16.52
C GLY A 113 23.63 14.17 -16.91
N ALA A 114 24.14 14.94 -15.95
CA ALA A 114 24.94 16.13 -16.16
C ALA A 114 26.44 15.86 -16.19
N ARG A 115 26.87 14.63 -15.92
CA ARG A 115 28.27 14.23 -15.92
C ARG A 115 28.69 13.69 -17.29
N THR A 116 29.93 13.99 -17.70
CA THR A 116 30.53 13.32 -18.85
C THR A 116 30.58 11.83 -18.57
N PRO A 117 30.05 10.98 -19.48
CA PRO A 117 30.09 9.54 -19.26
C PRO A 117 31.53 9.08 -19.07
N VAL A 118 31.83 8.46 -17.94
CA VAL A 118 33.05 7.72 -17.79
C VAL A 118 32.94 6.55 -18.74
N ALA A 119 33.82 6.52 -19.75
CA ALA A 119 33.92 5.36 -20.60
C ALA A 119 34.32 4.18 -19.72
N PHE A 120 33.37 3.35 -19.33
CA PHE A 120 33.71 2.03 -18.84
C PHE A 120 34.32 1.28 -20.02
N ALA A 121 35.65 1.18 -20.03
CA ALA A 121 36.24 0.15 -20.83
C ALA A 121 35.75 -1.17 -20.26
N PHE A 122 34.74 -1.74 -20.87
CA PHE A 122 34.45 -3.14 -20.66
C PHE A 122 35.67 -3.90 -21.17
N VAL A 123 36.54 -4.29 -20.27
CA VAL A 123 37.53 -5.28 -20.58
C VAL A 123 36.74 -6.58 -20.77
N THR A 124 36.49 -6.92 -22.02
CA THR A 124 35.93 -8.23 -22.35
C THR A 124 36.94 -9.28 -21.88
N PRO A 125 36.55 -10.19 -20.97
CA PRO A 125 37.44 -11.26 -20.57
C PRO A 125 37.80 -12.11 -21.81
N GLY A 126 39.04 -12.31 -22.07
CA GLY A 126 39.51 -13.16 -23.14
C GLY A 126 39.83 -12.44 -24.46
N ALA A 127 39.83 -11.16 -24.45
CA ALA A 127 40.44 -10.42 -25.55
C ALA A 127 41.96 -10.37 -25.39
#